data_8c61de96e7fbc2c78f9d8fea5e91452c
#
_entry.id   8c61de96e7fbc2c78f9d8fea5e91452c
#
_cell.length_a   1.000
_cell.length_b   1.000
_cell.length_c   1.000
_cell.angle_alpha   90.00
_cell.angle_beta   90.00
_cell.angle_gamma   90.00
#
_symmetry.space_group_name_H-M   'P 1'
#
loop_
_entity.id
_entity.type
_entity.pdbx_description
1 polymer ?
#
loop_
_entity_poly.entity_id
_entity_poly.type
_entity_poly.pdbx_seq_one_letter_code
_entity_poly.pdbx_strand_id
1 'polypeptide(L)'
;TERGLTNYWGYSTLSFFAPEPSYATDASRERGAQAVVDEFRGMVSLLHQAGIEVILDVVYNHTCEGGDAGPSLSWRGLDSDLYYRHTSSRPVLTIDVTGTGNTVNMDHPKSIQMVMDSLRYWVCEMGVDGFRFDLAATLGRFSTGFSPMHPLLIAMSTDGILAHTKLIAEPWDVGPGGWQTGNFPVPFSEWNDH
;
A
#
# COMPACT_ATOMS: atom_id res chain seq x y z
N THR A 1 -7.26 -1.20 -20.65
CA THR A 1 -8.27 -0.20 -20.23
C THR A 1 -8.97 0.38 -21.43
N GLU A 2 -10.20 0.89 -21.29
CA GLU A 2 -10.97 1.55 -22.37
C GLU A 2 -10.20 2.71 -23.02
N ARG A 3 -9.26 3.32 -22.31
CA ARG A 3 -8.39 4.39 -22.79
C ARG A 3 -7.07 3.91 -23.39
N GLY A 4 -6.84 2.60 -23.51
CA GLY A 4 -5.57 2.04 -23.99
C GLY A 4 -4.36 2.30 -23.08
N LEU A 5 -4.58 2.82 -21.87
CA LEU A 5 -3.50 3.08 -20.89
C LEU A 5 -3.19 1.82 -20.08
N THR A 6 -1.92 1.64 -19.74
CA THR A 6 -1.44 0.58 -18.84
C THR A 6 -1.20 1.13 -17.44
N ASN A 7 -1.07 0.24 -16.45
CA ASN A 7 -0.63 0.60 -15.08
C ASN A 7 0.90 0.77 -15.03
N TYR A 8 1.43 1.69 -15.85
CA TYR A 8 2.88 1.85 -16.05
C TYR A 8 3.64 2.14 -14.76
N TRP A 9 3.10 3.03 -13.92
CA TRP A 9 3.72 3.41 -12.65
C TRP A 9 3.51 2.39 -11.52
N GLY A 10 2.59 1.43 -11.69
CA GLY A 10 2.29 0.42 -10.68
C GLY A 10 1.34 0.85 -9.55
N TYR A 11 0.90 2.11 -9.50
CA TYR A 11 0.08 2.63 -8.39
C TYR A 11 -1.39 2.16 -8.41
N SER A 12 -1.83 1.37 -9.36
CA SER A 12 -3.13 0.69 -9.34
C SER A 12 -2.96 -0.76 -8.92
N THR A 13 -2.66 -1.00 -7.65
CA THR A 13 -2.36 -2.32 -7.10
C THR A 13 -3.58 -3.23 -7.12
N LEU A 14 -3.44 -4.42 -7.72
CA LEU A 14 -4.46 -5.48 -7.71
C LEU A 14 -4.23 -6.49 -6.59
N SER A 15 -2.97 -6.89 -6.37
CA SER A 15 -2.60 -7.87 -5.35
C SER A 15 -1.56 -7.29 -4.39
N PHE A 16 -1.82 -7.43 -3.07
CA PHE A 16 -0.95 -6.91 -2.02
C PHE A 16 0.10 -7.94 -1.54
N PHE A 17 0.07 -9.16 -2.07
CA PHE A 17 0.89 -10.30 -1.61
C PHE A 17 1.64 -11.01 -2.74
N ALA A 18 1.73 -10.42 -3.92
CA ALA A 18 2.41 -11.03 -5.05
C ALA A 18 3.12 -10.00 -5.92
N PRO A 19 4.30 -10.32 -6.47
CA PRO A 19 4.93 -9.51 -7.49
C PRO A 19 4.10 -9.52 -8.78
N GLU A 20 4.16 -8.41 -9.53
CA GLU A 20 3.47 -8.27 -10.81
C GLU A 20 4.17 -9.13 -11.89
N PRO A 21 3.47 -10.12 -12.49
CA PRO A 21 4.11 -11.04 -13.43
C PRO A 21 4.67 -10.39 -14.68
N SER A 22 4.15 -9.24 -15.10
CA SER A 22 4.63 -8.55 -16.30
C SER A 22 6.06 -8.04 -16.19
N TYR A 23 6.60 -7.91 -14.98
CA TYR A 23 8.00 -7.52 -14.72
C TYR A 23 8.95 -8.73 -14.69
N ALA A 24 8.43 -9.95 -14.62
CA ALA A 24 9.25 -11.16 -14.66
C ALA A 24 9.69 -11.49 -16.08
N THR A 25 10.75 -12.28 -16.20
CA THR A 25 11.20 -12.82 -17.49
C THR A 25 10.14 -13.72 -18.11
N ASP A 26 10.15 -13.85 -19.45
CA ASP A 26 9.24 -14.76 -20.18
C ASP A 26 9.37 -16.19 -19.66
N ALA A 27 10.60 -16.65 -19.42
CA ALA A 27 10.86 -17.98 -18.88
C ALA A 27 10.21 -18.23 -17.50
N SER A 28 10.20 -17.24 -16.61
CA SER A 28 9.54 -17.36 -15.31
C SER A 28 8.02 -17.33 -15.45
N ARG A 29 7.49 -16.47 -16.32
CA ARG A 29 6.03 -16.41 -16.60
C ARG A 29 5.49 -17.72 -17.16
N GLU A 30 6.23 -18.35 -18.10
CA GLU A 30 5.86 -19.64 -18.67
C GLU A 30 5.86 -20.79 -17.65
N ARG A 31 6.72 -20.72 -16.63
CA ARG A 31 6.80 -21.71 -15.54
C ARG A 31 5.73 -21.52 -14.47
N GLY A 32 5.01 -20.38 -14.48
CA GLY A 32 3.89 -20.09 -13.60
C GLY A 32 4.22 -19.20 -12.39
N ALA A 33 3.21 -18.95 -11.57
CA ALA A 33 3.26 -17.95 -10.50
C ALA A 33 4.40 -18.15 -9.49
N GLN A 34 4.70 -19.41 -9.12
CA GLN A 34 5.78 -19.69 -8.18
C GLN A 34 7.15 -19.26 -8.75
N ALA A 35 7.39 -19.46 -10.04
CA ALA A 35 8.63 -19.04 -10.67
C ALA A 35 8.79 -17.52 -10.71
N VAL A 36 7.71 -16.76 -10.83
CA VAL A 36 7.72 -15.31 -10.71
C VAL A 36 8.11 -14.86 -9.29
N VAL A 37 7.57 -15.51 -8.27
CA VAL A 37 7.94 -15.27 -6.87
C VAL A 37 9.42 -15.60 -6.63
N ASP A 38 9.88 -16.75 -7.14
CA ASP A 38 11.29 -17.18 -6.98
C ASP A 38 12.25 -16.23 -7.71
N GLU A 39 11.86 -15.70 -8.87
CA GLU A 39 12.64 -14.70 -9.61
C GLU A 39 12.76 -13.39 -8.81
N PHE A 40 11.68 -12.92 -8.21
CA PHE A 40 11.72 -11.73 -7.34
C PHE A 40 12.66 -11.95 -6.14
N ARG A 41 12.56 -13.08 -5.45
CA ARG A 41 13.46 -13.44 -4.34
C ARG A 41 14.92 -13.53 -4.81
N GLY A 42 15.15 -14.08 -6.00
CA GLY A 42 16.46 -14.12 -6.62
C GLY A 42 17.04 -12.75 -6.89
N MET A 43 16.25 -11.82 -7.40
CA MET A 43 16.62 -10.41 -7.59
C MET A 43 17.03 -9.75 -6.27
N VAL A 44 16.22 -9.89 -5.21
CA VAL A 44 16.52 -9.34 -3.88
C VAL A 44 17.86 -9.91 -3.37
N SER A 45 18.05 -11.24 -3.47
CA SER A 45 19.29 -11.90 -3.05
C SER A 45 20.53 -11.38 -3.80
N LEU A 46 20.44 -11.15 -5.10
CA LEU A 46 21.54 -10.61 -5.90
C LEU A 46 21.87 -9.15 -5.52
N LEU A 47 20.87 -8.34 -5.23
CA LEU A 47 21.06 -6.97 -4.76
C LEU A 47 21.75 -6.95 -3.39
N HIS A 48 21.31 -7.80 -2.47
CA HIS A 48 21.96 -7.96 -1.16
C HIS A 48 23.41 -8.41 -1.26
N GLN A 49 23.75 -9.34 -2.17
CA GLN A 49 25.15 -9.72 -2.42
C GLN A 49 26.01 -8.56 -2.92
N ALA A 50 25.38 -7.58 -3.57
CA ALA A 50 26.05 -6.34 -3.99
C ALA A 50 26.05 -5.24 -2.91
N GLY A 51 25.50 -5.51 -1.71
CA GLY A 51 25.38 -4.54 -0.62
C GLY A 51 24.27 -3.50 -0.84
N ILE A 52 23.28 -3.81 -1.67
CA ILE A 52 22.16 -2.92 -2.02
C ILE A 52 20.89 -3.42 -1.31
N GLU A 53 20.26 -2.54 -0.55
CA GLU A 53 18.95 -2.79 0.08
C GLU A 53 17.81 -2.59 -0.92
N VAL A 54 16.71 -3.30 -0.69
CA VAL A 54 15.50 -3.25 -1.54
C VAL A 54 14.35 -2.61 -0.76
N ILE A 55 13.88 -1.47 -1.24
CA ILE A 55 12.73 -0.77 -0.67
C ILE A 55 11.58 -0.84 -1.67
N LEU A 56 10.42 -1.34 -1.22
CA LEU A 56 9.22 -1.36 -2.05
C LEU A 56 8.44 -0.04 -1.90
N ASP A 57 8.03 0.51 -3.04
CA ASP A 57 7.04 1.58 -3.11
C ASP A 57 5.66 0.94 -3.09
N VAL A 58 4.90 1.11 -1.99
CA VAL A 58 3.66 0.38 -1.72
C VAL A 58 2.45 1.30 -1.64
N VAL A 59 1.34 0.80 -2.17
CA VAL A 59 0.07 1.53 -2.22
C VAL A 59 -0.98 0.77 -1.41
N TYR A 60 -1.27 1.22 -0.19
CA TYR A 60 -2.34 0.67 0.65
C TYR A 60 -3.50 1.66 0.82
N ASN A 61 -3.32 2.89 0.40
CA ASN A 61 -4.30 3.98 0.59
C ASN A 61 -5.54 3.84 -0.32
N HIS A 62 -5.40 3.20 -1.48
CA HIS A 62 -6.48 2.94 -2.43
C HIS A 62 -6.29 1.60 -3.16
N THR A 63 -7.27 1.20 -3.95
CA THR A 63 -7.21 0.02 -4.82
C THR A 63 -7.36 0.40 -6.30
N CYS A 64 -7.11 -0.55 -7.18
CA CYS A 64 -7.26 -0.39 -8.63
C CYS A 64 -8.71 -0.21 -9.11
N GLU A 65 -9.69 -0.20 -8.19
CA GLU A 65 -11.12 -0.23 -8.54
C GLU A 65 -11.71 1.14 -8.92
N GLY A 66 -10.97 2.26 -8.68
CA GLY A 66 -11.45 3.60 -8.97
C GLY A 66 -12.66 4.01 -8.12
N GLY A 67 -13.49 4.93 -8.63
CA GLY A 67 -14.68 5.45 -7.94
C GLY A 67 -15.90 4.53 -8.02
N ASP A 68 -17.08 5.06 -7.65
CA ASP A 68 -18.33 4.29 -7.53
C ASP A 68 -18.76 3.58 -8.82
N ALA A 69 -18.41 4.12 -9.99
CA ALA A 69 -18.65 3.48 -11.29
C ALA A 69 -17.55 2.50 -11.72
N GLY A 70 -16.52 2.30 -10.91
CA GLY A 70 -15.42 1.40 -11.22
C GLY A 70 -15.79 -0.08 -11.09
N PRO A 71 -14.96 -0.98 -11.62
CA PRO A 71 -15.19 -2.42 -11.54
C PRO A 71 -14.97 -2.95 -10.12
N SER A 72 -15.55 -4.11 -9.82
CA SER A 72 -15.28 -4.87 -8.58
C SER A 72 -14.20 -5.91 -8.85
N LEU A 73 -12.95 -5.57 -8.64
CA LEU A 73 -11.77 -6.40 -8.94
C LEU A 73 -10.95 -6.77 -7.69
N SER A 74 -11.16 -6.06 -6.59
CA SER A 74 -10.44 -6.22 -5.32
C SER A 74 -11.44 -6.35 -4.17
N TRP A 75 -11.28 -5.55 -3.11
CA TRP A 75 -12.03 -5.67 -1.87
C TRP A 75 -13.51 -5.29 -1.97
N ARG A 76 -13.89 -4.48 -2.97
CA ARG A 76 -15.30 -4.07 -3.18
C ARG A 76 -16.20 -5.28 -3.40
N GLY A 77 -15.73 -6.30 -4.10
CA GLY A 77 -16.48 -7.53 -4.33
C GLY A 77 -16.61 -8.43 -3.10
N LEU A 78 -15.80 -8.23 -2.06
CA LEU A 78 -15.84 -8.97 -0.81
C LEU A 78 -16.72 -8.27 0.23
N ASP A 79 -16.40 -7.03 0.58
CA ASP A 79 -17.15 -6.22 1.54
C ASP A 79 -16.78 -4.74 1.36
N SER A 80 -17.58 -4.02 0.58
CA SER A 80 -17.32 -2.61 0.29
C SER A 80 -17.37 -1.74 1.54
N ASP A 81 -18.32 -2.00 2.43
CA ASP A 81 -18.54 -1.18 3.62
C ASP A 81 -17.41 -1.34 4.65
N LEU A 82 -16.79 -2.50 4.67
CA LEU A 82 -15.67 -2.78 5.55
C LEU A 82 -14.36 -2.16 5.03
N TYR A 83 -14.06 -2.39 3.74
CA TYR A 83 -12.74 -2.07 3.19
C TYR A 83 -12.61 -0.66 2.65
N TYR A 84 -13.70 0.03 2.36
CA TYR A 84 -13.67 1.39 1.81
C TYR A 84 -14.32 2.41 2.71
N ARG A 85 -13.85 3.65 2.63
CA ARG A 85 -14.50 4.78 3.28
C ARG A 85 -15.69 5.25 2.47
N HIS A 86 -16.83 5.41 3.13
CA HIS A 86 -18.07 5.86 2.53
C HIS A 86 -18.65 7.08 3.25
N THR A 87 -19.42 7.88 2.51
CA THR A 87 -20.20 8.96 3.09
C THR A 87 -21.36 8.41 3.91
N SER A 88 -21.75 9.13 4.96
CA SER A 88 -22.98 8.84 5.73
C SER A 88 -24.26 9.34 5.05
N SER A 89 -24.13 10.11 3.97
CA SER A 89 -25.24 10.65 3.19
C SER A 89 -25.86 9.63 2.25
N ARG A 90 -27.05 9.92 1.73
CA ARG A 90 -27.66 9.11 0.66
C ARG A 90 -27.75 9.94 -0.62
N PRO A 91 -27.34 9.41 -1.79
CA PRO A 91 -26.73 8.07 -1.97
C PRO A 91 -25.43 7.93 -1.20
N VAL A 92 -25.10 6.70 -0.78
CA VAL A 92 -23.78 6.38 -0.21
C VAL A 92 -22.75 6.43 -1.33
N LEU A 93 -21.72 7.23 -1.15
CA LEU A 93 -20.65 7.42 -2.13
C LEU A 93 -19.31 7.08 -1.47
N THR A 94 -18.37 6.61 -2.27
CA THR A 94 -17.00 6.38 -1.83
C THR A 94 -16.32 7.72 -1.49
N ILE A 95 -15.69 7.81 -0.31
CA ILE A 95 -14.85 8.95 0.04
C ILE A 95 -13.50 8.78 -0.66
N ASP A 96 -13.05 9.84 -1.33
CA ASP A 96 -11.77 9.87 -2.01
C ASP A 96 -10.88 11.00 -1.46
N VAL A 97 -9.83 10.61 -0.73
CA VAL A 97 -8.74 11.50 -0.29
C VAL A 97 -7.42 11.12 -0.96
N THR A 98 -7.47 10.30 -2.00
CA THR A 98 -6.30 9.77 -2.73
C THR A 98 -6.19 10.34 -4.15
N GLY A 99 -7.29 10.89 -4.68
CA GLY A 99 -7.38 11.34 -6.07
C GLY A 99 -7.59 10.23 -7.09
N THR A 100 -7.84 8.99 -6.64
CA THR A 100 -8.00 7.81 -7.51
C THR A 100 -9.42 7.28 -7.58
N GLY A 101 -10.33 7.84 -6.78
CA GLY A 101 -11.75 7.50 -6.73
C GLY A 101 -12.16 6.65 -5.54
N ASN A 102 -11.22 6.13 -4.74
CA ASN A 102 -11.53 5.41 -3.51
C ASN A 102 -10.45 5.61 -2.44
N THR A 103 -10.84 5.37 -1.19
CA THR A 103 -9.93 5.36 -0.04
C THR A 103 -10.20 4.09 0.76
N VAL A 104 -9.14 3.33 1.04
CA VAL A 104 -9.22 2.15 1.91
C VAL A 104 -9.49 2.59 3.35
N ASN A 105 -10.39 1.89 4.03
CA ASN A 105 -10.82 2.20 5.39
C ASN A 105 -9.86 1.61 6.43
N MET A 106 -8.86 2.37 6.84
CA MET A 106 -7.89 1.94 7.87
C MET A 106 -8.43 2.01 9.30
N ASP A 107 -9.66 2.51 9.52
CA ASP A 107 -10.30 2.43 10.85
C ASP A 107 -10.77 1.00 11.16
N HIS A 108 -10.92 0.14 10.14
CA HIS A 108 -11.41 -1.21 10.35
C HIS A 108 -10.26 -2.19 10.64
N PRO A 109 -10.35 -3.03 11.71
CA PRO A 109 -9.28 -3.97 12.09
C PRO A 109 -8.85 -4.95 10.99
N LYS A 110 -9.76 -5.34 10.10
CA LYS A 110 -9.42 -6.24 8.98
C LYS A 110 -8.58 -5.58 7.90
N SER A 111 -8.78 -4.29 7.64
CA SER A 111 -7.89 -3.54 6.75
C SER A 111 -6.50 -3.39 7.36
N ILE A 112 -6.42 -3.08 8.66
CA ILE A 112 -5.16 -3.05 9.40
C ILE A 112 -4.46 -4.41 9.34
N GLN A 113 -5.19 -5.50 9.60
CA GLN A 113 -4.64 -6.86 9.53
C GLN A 113 -4.07 -7.15 8.14
N MET A 114 -4.81 -6.84 7.08
CA MET A 114 -4.38 -7.04 5.70
C MET A 114 -3.06 -6.33 5.40
N VAL A 115 -2.94 -5.05 5.79
CA VAL A 115 -1.71 -4.28 5.59
C VAL A 115 -0.55 -4.90 6.38
N MET A 116 -0.74 -5.19 7.66
CA MET A 116 0.32 -5.77 8.51
C MET A 116 0.77 -7.14 8.01
N ASP A 117 -0.16 -8.00 7.60
CA ASP A 117 0.18 -9.32 7.06
C ASP A 117 0.92 -9.20 5.72
N SER A 118 0.54 -8.24 4.87
CA SER A 118 1.25 -7.95 3.63
C SER A 118 2.68 -7.47 3.88
N LEU A 119 2.88 -6.51 4.79
CA LEU A 119 4.21 -5.99 5.13
C LEU A 119 5.12 -7.10 5.68
N ARG A 120 4.61 -7.92 6.60
CA ARG A 120 5.34 -9.06 7.15
C ARG A 120 5.70 -10.09 6.07
N TYR A 121 4.78 -10.37 5.15
CA TYR A 121 5.04 -11.26 4.01
C TYR A 121 6.21 -10.76 3.16
N TRP A 122 6.20 -9.48 2.78
CA TRP A 122 7.26 -8.90 1.97
C TRP A 122 8.62 -8.91 2.68
N VAL A 123 8.66 -8.70 3.99
CA VAL A 123 9.90 -8.79 4.79
C VAL A 123 10.34 -10.24 4.95
N CYS A 124 9.48 -11.11 5.50
CA CYS A 124 9.86 -12.46 5.90
C CYS A 124 10.05 -13.42 4.72
N GLU A 125 9.18 -13.31 3.70
CA GLU A 125 9.14 -14.26 2.60
C GLU A 125 9.86 -13.74 1.35
N MET A 126 9.85 -12.44 1.13
CA MET A 126 10.42 -11.82 -0.07
C MET A 126 11.77 -11.13 0.20
N GLY A 127 12.12 -10.90 1.48
CA GLY A 127 13.41 -10.40 1.92
C GLY A 127 13.63 -8.90 1.70
N VAL A 128 12.57 -8.08 1.58
CA VAL A 128 12.73 -6.63 1.38
C VAL A 128 13.15 -5.92 2.68
N ASP A 129 13.89 -4.83 2.55
CA ASP A 129 14.51 -4.10 3.66
C ASP A 129 13.68 -2.88 4.10
N GLY A 130 12.69 -2.49 3.32
CA GLY A 130 11.89 -1.32 3.64
C GLY A 130 10.72 -1.07 2.72
N PHE A 131 9.95 -0.06 3.09
CA PHE A 131 8.77 0.39 2.36
C PHE A 131 8.73 1.91 2.27
N ARG A 132 8.39 2.41 1.09
CA ARG A 132 7.91 3.78 0.90
C ARG A 132 6.40 3.72 0.73
N PHE A 133 5.66 4.36 1.60
CA PHE A 133 4.20 4.36 1.60
C PHE A 133 3.65 5.53 0.80
N ASP A 134 3.03 5.23 -0.32
CA ASP A 134 2.29 6.19 -1.15
C ASP A 134 1.16 6.83 -0.35
N LEU A 135 1.02 8.16 -0.43
CA LEU A 135 0.00 8.95 0.27
C LEU A 135 -0.20 8.51 1.73
N ALA A 136 0.89 8.39 2.48
CA ALA A 136 0.90 7.76 3.81
C ALA A 136 0.02 8.48 4.84
N ALA A 137 -0.29 9.78 4.65
CA ALA A 137 -1.23 10.50 5.51
C ALA A 137 -2.60 9.80 5.56
N THR A 138 -3.03 9.20 4.47
CA THR A 138 -4.28 8.41 4.41
C THR A 138 -4.29 7.23 5.38
N LEU A 139 -3.13 6.60 5.63
CA LEU A 139 -3.00 5.44 6.52
C LEU A 139 -3.18 5.79 7.99
N GLY A 140 -2.96 7.06 8.34
CA GLY A 140 -3.14 7.60 9.69
C GLY A 140 -4.45 8.38 9.88
N ARG A 141 -5.40 8.31 8.94
CA ARG A 141 -6.64 9.07 9.00
C ARG A 141 -7.74 8.34 9.75
N PHE A 142 -8.32 9.04 10.72
CA PHE A 142 -9.69 8.83 11.20
C PHE A 142 -10.71 9.65 10.39
N SER A 143 -12.00 9.48 10.69
CA SER A 143 -13.04 10.34 10.14
C SER A 143 -12.88 11.83 10.52
N THR A 144 -12.14 12.11 11.60
CA THR A 144 -11.86 13.47 12.12
C THR A 144 -10.56 14.07 11.58
N GLY A 145 -9.75 13.32 10.84
CA GLY A 145 -8.46 13.74 10.29
C GLY A 145 -7.29 12.83 10.64
N PHE A 146 -6.09 13.24 10.29
CA PHE A 146 -4.86 12.49 10.57
C PHE A 146 -4.52 12.48 12.06
N SER A 147 -3.98 11.35 12.52
CA SER A 147 -3.38 11.21 13.85
C SER A 147 -2.16 10.30 13.80
N PRO A 148 -1.01 10.69 14.38
CA PRO A 148 0.16 9.81 14.53
C PRO A 148 -0.13 8.61 15.45
N MET A 149 -1.20 8.69 16.25
CA MET A 149 -1.66 7.62 17.15
C MET A 149 -2.67 6.68 16.50
N HIS A 150 -2.83 6.76 15.17
CA HIS A 150 -3.70 5.83 14.46
C HIS A 150 -3.23 4.38 14.66
N PRO A 151 -4.14 3.41 14.92
CA PRO A 151 -3.77 2.02 15.23
C PRO A 151 -2.86 1.36 14.20
N LEU A 152 -3.03 1.65 12.91
CA LEU A 152 -2.13 1.12 11.88
C LEU A 152 -0.70 1.67 12.02
N LEU A 153 -0.53 2.98 12.22
CA LEU A 153 0.80 3.59 12.39
C LEU A 153 1.50 3.05 13.65
N ILE A 154 0.76 2.90 14.74
CA ILE A 154 1.28 2.29 15.97
C ILE A 154 1.64 0.82 15.74
N ALA A 155 0.77 0.04 15.08
CA ALA A 155 1.07 -1.35 14.76
C ALA A 155 2.36 -1.49 13.95
N MET A 156 2.55 -0.69 12.90
CA MET A 156 3.79 -0.68 12.10
C MET A 156 5.01 -0.30 12.93
N SER A 157 4.88 0.71 13.81
CA SER A 157 5.99 1.22 14.63
C SER A 157 6.43 0.27 15.76
N THR A 158 5.55 -0.64 16.18
CA THR A 158 5.79 -1.54 17.33
C THR A 158 5.92 -3.01 16.94
N ASP A 159 5.76 -3.34 15.65
CA ASP A 159 5.84 -4.71 15.17
C ASP A 159 7.28 -5.25 15.21
N GLY A 160 7.47 -6.41 15.81
CA GLY A 160 8.80 -7.01 15.99
C GLY A 160 9.49 -7.41 14.66
N ILE A 161 8.72 -7.70 13.61
CA ILE A 161 9.26 -8.01 12.28
C ILE A 161 9.70 -6.72 11.59
N LEU A 162 8.91 -5.65 11.74
CA LEU A 162 9.19 -4.35 11.11
C LEU A 162 10.21 -3.51 11.89
N ALA A 163 10.64 -3.94 13.07
CA ALA A 163 11.56 -3.18 13.94
C ALA A 163 12.91 -2.82 13.28
N HIS A 164 13.33 -3.60 12.28
CA HIS A 164 14.56 -3.37 11.52
C HIS A 164 14.31 -2.96 10.07
N THR A 165 13.05 -2.68 9.73
CA THR A 165 12.61 -2.35 8.38
C THR A 165 12.54 -0.83 8.23
N LYS A 166 12.98 -0.30 7.10
CA LYS A 166 12.85 1.13 6.78
C LYS A 166 11.41 1.47 6.45
N LEU A 167 10.81 2.35 7.22
CA LEU A 167 9.44 2.85 6.99
C LEU A 167 9.54 4.30 6.54
N ILE A 168 9.19 4.58 5.29
CA ILE A 168 9.31 5.90 4.67
C ILE A 168 7.93 6.38 4.27
N ALA A 169 7.47 7.45 4.86
CA ALA A 169 6.17 8.04 4.53
C ALA A 169 6.30 9.08 3.40
N GLU A 170 5.41 9.01 2.42
CA GLU A 170 5.02 10.19 1.66
C GLU A 170 4.00 10.94 2.53
N PRO A 171 4.40 12.05 3.21
CA PRO A 171 3.65 12.57 4.35
C PRO A 171 2.51 13.49 3.96
N TRP A 172 1.76 13.16 2.91
CA TRP A 172 0.59 13.89 2.46
C TRP A 172 -0.48 12.99 1.82
N ASP A 173 -1.63 13.56 1.56
CA ASP A 173 -2.69 13.09 0.68
C ASP A 173 -3.46 14.30 0.11
N VAL A 174 -4.51 14.07 -0.70
CA VAL A 174 -5.27 15.16 -1.34
C VAL A 174 -6.50 15.62 -0.54
N GLY A 175 -6.73 15.02 0.63
CA GLY A 175 -7.84 15.37 1.49
C GLY A 175 -7.60 16.64 2.33
N PRO A 176 -8.62 17.15 3.01
CA PRO A 176 -8.49 18.27 3.94
C PRO A 176 -7.45 17.97 5.04
N GLY A 177 -6.53 18.93 5.29
CA GLY A 177 -5.43 18.73 6.24
C GLY A 177 -4.47 17.60 5.84
N GLY A 178 -4.32 17.35 4.53
CA GLY A 178 -3.52 16.23 4.00
C GLY A 178 -2.01 16.37 4.19
N TRP A 179 -1.48 17.59 4.34
CA TRP A 179 -0.05 17.82 4.53
C TRP A 179 0.36 17.52 5.98
N GLN A 180 1.17 16.47 6.17
CA GLN A 180 1.53 15.94 7.49
C GLN A 180 3.05 15.80 7.70
N THR A 181 3.87 16.52 6.94
CA THR A 181 5.33 16.53 7.13
C THR A 181 5.68 16.97 8.55
N GLY A 182 6.48 16.17 9.24
CA GLY A 182 6.86 16.36 10.65
C GLY A 182 5.89 15.75 11.65
N ASN A 183 4.82 15.08 11.22
CA ASN A 183 3.79 14.55 12.12
C ASN A 183 3.75 13.02 12.20
N PHE A 184 4.57 12.30 11.43
CA PHE A 184 4.62 10.84 11.53
C PHE A 184 5.36 10.38 12.78
N PRO A 185 4.94 9.26 13.40
CA PRO A 185 5.60 8.74 14.59
C PRO A 185 6.95 8.12 14.26
N VAL A 186 7.86 8.08 15.23
CA VAL A 186 9.07 7.25 15.15
C VAL A 186 8.64 5.78 15.01
N PRO A 187 9.27 4.94 14.15
CA PRO A 187 10.52 5.16 13.42
C PRO A 187 10.38 5.62 11.95
N PHE A 188 9.23 6.18 11.56
CA PHE A 188 9.06 6.64 10.20
C PHE A 188 10.06 7.73 9.81
N SER A 189 10.68 7.56 8.65
CA SER A 189 11.28 8.64 7.89
C SER A 189 10.22 9.27 6.98
N GLU A 190 10.41 10.53 6.62
CA GLU A 190 9.45 11.25 5.77
C GLU A 190 10.16 11.80 4.53
N TRP A 191 9.47 11.77 3.41
CA TRP A 191 9.89 12.55 2.26
C TRP A 191 9.80 14.03 2.59
N ASN A 192 10.81 14.78 2.13
CA ASN A 192 10.87 16.22 2.31
C ASN A 192 11.11 16.88 0.95
N ASP A 193 10.35 17.91 0.66
CA ASP A 193 10.41 18.69 -0.58
C ASP A 193 11.21 20.00 -0.45
N HIS A 194 11.96 20.19 0.66
CA HIS A 194 12.81 21.35 0.96
C HIS A 194 14.28 21.09 0.71
#